data_c64f21cdd0bc90e047a9548b5930d321
#
_entry.id   c64f21cdd0bc90e047a9548b5930d321
#
_cell.length_a   1.000
_cell.length_b   1.000
_cell.length_c   1.000
_cell.angle_alpha   90.00
_cell.angle_beta   90.00
_cell.angle_gamma   90.00
#
_symmetry.space_group_name_H-M   'P 1'
#
loop_
_entity.id
_entity.type
_entity.pdbx_description
1 polymer ?
#
loop_
_entity_poly.entity_id
_entity_poly.type
_entity_poly.pdbx_seq_one_letter_code
_entity_poly.pdbx_strand_id
1 'polypeptide(L)'
;YKHSDDGLAEACAEYLSRKHKKPFFLVASYDNPHNICEYARSQNFPYGNIDTPDIRDCPGVPANFAKNPYDADVIESERANNYNVYPTAGFTPEDWRMYRYTYYRLVEKVDKEIGKIIDAIDKNDLWKNTVVIFSSDHGDGIGAHHWNQKSALYEEVINIPLIVTLPGKKNAGKVLPQLISNGIDFFASVCDWAGAKMPEGAAGKSFRKVVEEGNPQALHQEYIITETRFDGSKTRGWVVRTERYKYVLYDKGKYREQLFDMQNDRGEMRNLIMENAYSQELQKLRDVLEKWMNTYNIRPTRPKLHDVPGKKLKST
;
A
#
# COMPACT_ATOMS: atom_id res chain seq x y z
N TYR A 1 -5.64 -17.12 -18.43
CA TYR A 1 -6.17 -15.82 -17.98
C TYR A 1 -5.29 -14.74 -18.62
N LYS A 2 -5.86 -13.98 -19.55
CA LYS A 2 -5.17 -12.77 -20.04
C LYS A 2 -5.47 -11.69 -19.01
N HIS A 3 -4.47 -11.29 -18.24
CA HIS A 3 -4.53 -10.12 -17.35
C HIS A 3 -4.57 -8.86 -18.23
N SER A 4 -5.75 -8.52 -18.72
CA SER A 4 -5.98 -7.36 -19.58
C SER A 4 -7.15 -6.57 -19.03
N ASP A 5 -6.98 -5.27 -18.96
CA ASP A 5 -8.01 -4.31 -18.54
C ASP A 5 -8.92 -3.90 -19.71
N ASP A 6 -8.71 -4.49 -20.91
CA ASP A 6 -9.39 -4.11 -22.13
C ASP A 6 -10.91 -4.30 -22.03
N GLY A 7 -11.66 -3.26 -22.37
CA GLY A 7 -13.12 -3.25 -22.36
C GLY A 7 -13.77 -2.99 -20.99
N LEU A 8 -13.01 -2.91 -19.91
CA LEU A 8 -13.57 -2.65 -18.57
C LEU A 8 -14.17 -1.24 -18.47
N ALA A 9 -13.45 -0.23 -18.96
CA ALA A 9 -13.93 1.14 -18.94
C ALA A 9 -15.20 1.31 -19.75
N GLU A 10 -15.27 0.70 -20.94
CA GLU A 10 -16.43 0.70 -21.81
C GLU A 10 -17.64 0.03 -21.15
N ALA A 11 -17.45 -1.12 -20.49
CA ALA A 11 -18.50 -1.81 -19.75
C ALA A 11 -19.02 -0.97 -18.57
N CYS A 12 -18.11 -0.30 -17.85
CA CYS A 12 -18.47 0.63 -16.78
C CYS A 12 -19.25 1.83 -17.34
N ALA A 13 -18.78 2.45 -18.42
CA ALA A 13 -19.45 3.59 -19.06
C ALA A 13 -20.84 3.23 -19.56
N GLU A 14 -21.00 2.05 -20.19
CA GLU A 14 -22.31 1.53 -20.59
C GLU A 14 -23.22 1.34 -19.38
N TYR A 15 -22.72 0.73 -18.29
CA TYR A 15 -23.51 0.59 -17.06
C TYR A 15 -23.98 1.92 -16.52
N LEU A 16 -23.09 2.91 -16.44
CA LEU A 16 -23.38 4.26 -15.92
C LEU A 16 -24.35 5.05 -16.79
N SER A 17 -24.45 4.74 -18.08
CA SER A 17 -25.41 5.38 -19.00
C SER A 17 -26.86 4.90 -18.84
N ARG A 18 -27.08 3.80 -18.14
CA ARG A 18 -28.40 3.21 -17.92
C ARG A 18 -29.19 4.00 -16.88
N LYS A 19 -30.54 3.99 -17.02
CA LYS A 19 -31.41 4.50 -15.95
C LYS A 19 -31.49 3.49 -14.81
N HIS A 20 -30.97 3.86 -13.65
CA HIS A 20 -31.03 3.05 -12.44
C HIS A 20 -32.28 3.38 -11.62
N LYS A 21 -33.12 2.36 -11.32
CA LYS A 21 -34.30 2.53 -10.46
C LYS A 21 -33.96 2.58 -8.96
N LYS A 22 -32.76 2.13 -8.61
CA LYS A 22 -32.24 2.07 -7.23
C LYS A 22 -30.80 2.59 -7.21
N PRO A 23 -30.28 3.02 -6.06
CA PRO A 23 -28.85 3.27 -5.91
C PRO A 23 -28.03 2.05 -6.35
N PHE A 24 -26.86 2.31 -6.91
CA PHE A 24 -25.92 1.27 -7.34
C PHE A 24 -24.61 1.34 -6.54
N PHE A 25 -23.92 0.23 -6.51
CA PHE A 25 -22.54 0.11 -6.09
C PHE A 25 -21.76 -0.53 -7.24
N LEU A 26 -20.82 0.22 -7.81
CA LEU A 26 -20.01 -0.20 -8.94
C LEU A 26 -18.54 -0.25 -8.51
N VAL A 27 -17.87 -1.35 -8.79
CA VAL A 27 -16.43 -1.50 -8.62
C VAL A 27 -15.79 -1.72 -9.98
N ALA A 28 -14.92 -0.79 -10.39
CA ALA A 28 -14.05 -0.95 -11.54
C ALA A 28 -12.66 -1.36 -11.05
N SER A 29 -12.33 -2.64 -11.17
CA SER A 29 -11.08 -3.21 -10.68
C SER A 29 -10.12 -3.46 -11.84
N TYR A 30 -9.06 -2.68 -11.92
CA TYR A 30 -8.00 -2.79 -12.91
C TYR A 30 -6.86 -3.65 -12.40
N ASP A 31 -6.27 -4.45 -13.30
CA ASP A 31 -5.09 -5.27 -13.02
C ASP A 31 -3.81 -4.42 -13.07
N ASN A 32 -3.73 -3.47 -14.02
CA ASN A 32 -2.56 -2.59 -14.12
C ASN A 32 -2.45 -1.62 -12.93
N PRO A 33 -1.21 -1.34 -12.51
CA PRO A 33 0.10 -1.60 -13.13
C PRO A 33 0.72 -2.97 -12.82
N HIS A 34 -0.03 -3.99 -12.39
CA HIS A 34 0.47 -5.33 -12.06
C HIS A 34 1.23 -6.00 -13.22
N ASN A 35 0.93 -5.63 -14.47
CA ASN A 35 1.65 -6.15 -15.63
C ASN A 35 3.14 -5.75 -15.68
N ILE A 36 3.64 -4.95 -14.74
CA ILE A 36 5.09 -4.77 -14.53
C ILE A 36 5.79 -6.10 -14.24
N CYS A 37 5.06 -7.11 -13.79
CA CYS A 37 5.53 -8.47 -13.60
C CYS A 37 6.04 -9.09 -14.90
N GLU A 38 5.36 -8.84 -16.02
CA GLU A 38 5.76 -9.34 -17.34
C GLU A 38 7.08 -8.69 -17.77
N TYR A 39 7.25 -7.39 -17.52
CA TYR A 39 8.53 -6.72 -17.76
C TYR A 39 9.67 -7.37 -16.98
N ALA A 40 9.48 -7.59 -15.67
CA ALA A 40 10.47 -8.23 -14.82
C ALA A 40 10.83 -9.66 -15.26
N ARG A 41 9.91 -10.35 -15.94
CA ARG A 41 10.09 -11.70 -16.50
C ARG A 41 10.57 -11.70 -17.95
N SER A 42 10.81 -10.54 -18.55
CA SER A 42 11.11 -10.38 -19.99
C SER A 42 10.01 -11.00 -20.87
N GLN A 43 8.76 -10.87 -20.46
CA GLN A 43 7.59 -11.37 -21.18
C GLN A 43 6.87 -10.21 -21.89
N ASN A 44 6.14 -10.54 -22.95
CA ASN A 44 5.31 -9.58 -23.65
C ASN A 44 4.09 -9.20 -22.82
N PHE A 45 3.71 -7.91 -22.87
CA PHE A 45 2.46 -7.47 -22.32
C PHE A 45 1.25 -7.98 -23.14
N PRO A 46 0.09 -8.22 -22.52
CA PRO A 46 -1.07 -8.75 -23.22
C PRO A 46 -1.64 -7.79 -24.29
N TYR A 47 -1.30 -6.52 -24.23
CA TYR A 47 -1.79 -5.44 -25.10
C TYR A 47 -0.68 -4.81 -25.98
N GLY A 48 0.44 -5.50 -26.15
CA GLY A 48 1.60 -5.03 -26.92
C GLY A 48 2.67 -4.37 -26.05
N ASN A 49 3.85 -4.19 -26.62
CA ASN A 49 4.99 -3.67 -25.88
C ASN A 49 4.87 -2.16 -25.61
N ILE A 50 5.46 -1.73 -24.54
CA ILE A 50 5.70 -0.32 -24.24
C ILE A 50 6.96 0.09 -24.99
N ASP A 51 6.93 1.25 -25.64
CA ASP A 51 8.07 1.79 -26.35
C ASP A 51 9.29 1.93 -25.42
N THR A 52 10.45 1.52 -25.91
CA THR A 52 11.70 1.69 -25.19
C THR A 52 12.20 3.13 -25.36
N PRO A 53 12.25 3.94 -24.32
CA PRO A 53 12.73 5.32 -24.41
C PRO A 53 14.26 5.36 -24.45
N ASP A 54 14.80 6.54 -24.74
CA ASP A 54 16.18 6.82 -24.37
C ASP A 54 16.32 6.79 -22.85
N ILE A 55 17.43 6.21 -22.35
CA ILE A 55 17.66 6.13 -20.89
C ILE A 55 17.66 7.52 -20.22
N ARG A 56 17.96 8.58 -20.97
CA ARG A 56 17.93 9.96 -20.49
C ARG A 56 16.53 10.43 -20.13
N ASP A 57 15.52 9.87 -20.78
CA ASP A 57 14.09 10.18 -20.54
C ASP A 57 13.50 9.32 -19.41
N CYS A 58 14.25 8.33 -18.91
CA CYS A 58 13.80 7.51 -17.79
C CYS A 58 13.96 8.25 -16.46
N PRO A 59 13.02 8.04 -15.51
CA PRO A 59 13.16 8.56 -14.16
C PRO A 59 14.43 8.01 -13.50
N GLY A 60 15.03 8.77 -12.58
CA GLY A 60 16.13 8.26 -11.75
C GLY A 60 15.72 7.08 -10.89
N VAL A 61 16.68 6.35 -10.34
CA VAL A 61 16.42 5.41 -9.24
C VAL A 61 15.88 6.19 -8.02
N PRO A 62 15.09 5.57 -7.15
CA PRO A 62 14.56 6.26 -5.98
C PRO A 62 15.67 6.65 -5.01
N ALA A 63 15.45 7.68 -4.18
CA ALA A 63 16.44 8.15 -3.20
C ALA A 63 16.87 7.07 -2.20
N ASN A 64 15.97 6.15 -1.87
CA ASN A 64 16.18 4.97 -1.03
C ASN A 64 16.44 3.70 -1.86
N PHE A 65 17.13 3.83 -2.98
CA PHE A 65 17.47 2.69 -3.84
C PHE A 65 18.41 1.69 -3.14
N ALA A 66 19.33 2.18 -2.31
CA ALA A 66 20.25 1.32 -1.58
C ALA A 66 19.50 0.39 -0.62
N LYS A 67 20.02 -0.82 -0.42
CA LYS A 67 19.54 -1.70 0.64
C LYS A 67 19.84 -1.11 2.01
N ASN A 68 18.89 -1.21 2.93
CA ASN A 68 19.15 -0.82 4.31
C ASN A 68 20.15 -1.81 4.95
N PRO A 69 21.26 -1.35 5.53
CA PRO A 69 22.28 -2.22 6.14
C PRO A 69 21.75 -3.09 7.28
N TYR A 70 20.68 -2.67 7.94
CA TYR A 70 20.04 -3.34 9.07
C TYR A 70 18.64 -3.84 8.74
N ASP A 71 18.40 -4.18 7.47
CA ASP A 71 17.16 -4.87 7.07
C ASP A 71 17.04 -6.19 7.83
N ALA A 72 15.80 -6.59 8.06
CA ALA A 72 15.54 -7.92 8.58
C ALA A 72 16.06 -8.98 7.59
N ASP A 73 16.75 -10.02 8.09
CA ASP A 73 17.29 -11.07 7.22
C ASP A 73 16.21 -11.83 6.43
N VAL A 74 14.97 -11.81 6.89
CA VAL A 74 13.82 -12.29 6.11
C VAL A 74 13.64 -11.51 4.79
N ILE A 75 13.91 -10.21 4.78
CA ILE A 75 13.83 -9.39 3.56
C ILE A 75 14.87 -9.84 2.54
N GLU A 76 16.10 -10.12 2.96
CA GLU A 76 17.14 -10.66 2.05
C GLU A 76 16.74 -12.04 1.51
N SER A 77 16.19 -12.89 2.37
CA SER A 77 15.71 -14.21 1.98
C SER A 77 14.55 -14.12 0.97
N GLU A 78 13.59 -13.23 1.21
CA GLU A 78 12.45 -13.05 0.30
C GLU A 78 12.85 -12.35 -0.99
N ARG A 79 13.82 -11.44 -0.97
CA ARG A 79 14.41 -10.86 -2.18
C ARG A 79 15.03 -11.94 -3.06
N ALA A 80 15.77 -12.88 -2.47
CA ALA A 80 16.33 -14.01 -3.18
C ALA A 80 15.23 -14.93 -3.77
N ASN A 81 14.14 -15.17 -3.03
CA ASN A 81 12.99 -15.90 -3.52
C ASN A 81 12.31 -15.18 -4.70
N ASN A 82 12.15 -13.85 -4.60
CA ASN A 82 11.57 -13.04 -5.66
C ASN A 82 12.37 -13.13 -6.97
N TYR A 83 13.69 -13.23 -6.90
CA TYR A 83 14.52 -13.35 -8.09
C TYR A 83 14.23 -14.62 -8.91
N ASN A 84 13.69 -15.66 -8.30
CA ASN A 84 13.27 -16.87 -9.02
C ASN A 84 11.97 -16.64 -9.82
N VAL A 85 11.15 -15.68 -9.39
CA VAL A 85 9.87 -15.37 -10.02
C VAL A 85 9.97 -14.12 -10.92
N TYR A 86 10.77 -13.17 -10.50
CA TYR A 86 11.02 -11.88 -11.14
C TYR A 86 12.53 -11.66 -11.24
N PRO A 87 13.19 -12.04 -12.34
CA PRO A 87 14.65 -12.09 -12.45
C PRO A 87 15.32 -10.71 -12.47
N THR A 88 15.21 -9.96 -11.38
CA THR A 88 15.79 -8.61 -11.24
C THR A 88 17.13 -8.60 -10.50
N ALA A 89 17.69 -9.77 -10.16
CA ALA A 89 18.95 -9.87 -9.41
C ALA A 89 20.14 -9.20 -10.11
N GLY A 90 20.16 -9.26 -11.44
CA GLY A 90 21.20 -8.67 -12.27
C GLY A 90 20.91 -7.25 -12.76
N PHE A 91 19.82 -6.64 -12.31
CA PHE A 91 19.45 -5.30 -12.75
C PHE A 91 20.47 -4.26 -12.31
N THR A 92 21.01 -3.54 -13.31
CA THR A 92 21.81 -2.34 -13.11
C THR A 92 20.92 -1.17 -12.68
N PRO A 93 21.47 -0.04 -12.21
CA PRO A 93 20.68 1.18 -12.00
C PRO A 93 19.90 1.62 -13.25
N GLU A 94 20.46 1.43 -14.46
CA GLU A 94 19.78 1.72 -15.72
C GLU A 94 18.58 0.80 -15.94
N ASP A 95 18.71 -0.49 -15.66
CA ASP A 95 17.59 -1.45 -15.76
C ASP A 95 16.45 -1.08 -14.79
N TRP A 96 16.78 -0.64 -13.58
CA TRP A 96 15.79 -0.14 -12.62
C TRP A 96 15.12 1.15 -13.07
N ARG A 97 15.85 2.04 -13.76
CA ARG A 97 15.26 3.26 -14.37
C ARG A 97 14.27 2.89 -15.46
N MET A 98 14.60 1.93 -16.32
CA MET A 98 13.70 1.40 -17.35
C MET A 98 12.48 0.69 -16.75
N TYR A 99 12.67 -0.09 -15.68
CA TYR A 99 11.58 -0.71 -14.92
C TYR A 99 10.60 0.35 -14.39
N ARG A 100 11.11 1.42 -13.79
CA ARG A 100 10.31 2.55 -13.28
C ARG A 100 9.58 3.28 -14.40
N TYR A 101 10.24 3.54 -15.52
CA TYR A 101 9.60 4.12 -16.69
C TYR A 101 8.42 3.27 -17.15
N THR A 102 8.65 1.97 -17.31
CA THR A 102 7.62 1.03 -17.73
C THR A 102 6.43 1.02 -16.75
N TYR A 103 6.70 1.01 -15.44
CA TYR A 103 5.66 1.09 -14.43
C TYR A 103 4.81 2.36 -14.57
N TYR A 104 5.42 3.51 -14.81
CA TYR A 104 4.69 4.77 -15.01
C TYR A 104 3.84 4.75 -16.29
N ARG A 105 4.30 4.12 -17.36
CA ARG A 105 3.47 3.93 -18.58
C ARG A 105 2.25 3.06 -18.31
N LEU A 106 2.38 2.05 -17.46
CA LEU A 106 1.25 1.21 -17.04
C LEU A 106 0.25 2.01 -16.19
N VAL A 107 0.74 2.87 -15.30
CA VAL A 107 -0.13 3.78 -14.52
C VAL A 107 -0.88 4.74 -15.45
N GLU A 108 -0.21 5.34 -16.43
CA GLU A 108 -0.85 6.22 -17.40
C GLU A 108 -1.88 5.49 -18.27
N LYS A 109 -1.66 4.21 -18.55
CA LYS A 109 -2.66 3.39 -19.24
C LYS A 109 -3.93 3.29 -18.40
N VAL A 110 -3.82 3.00 -17.11
CA VAL A 110 -4.97 2.95 -16.19
C VAL A 110 -5.64 4.31 -16.06
N ASP A 111 -4.86 5.38 -15.95
CA ASP A 111 -5.38 6.75 -15.85
C ASP A 111 -6.27 7.10 -17.05
N LYS A 112 -5.86 6.72 -18.27
CA LYS A 112 -6.68 6.90 -19.48
C LYS A 112 -7.99 6.12 -19.42
N GLU A 113 -7.97 4.89 -18.91
CA GLU A 113 -9.17 4.07 -18.77
C GLU A 113 -10.11 4.63 -17.69
N ILE A 114 -9.57 5.10 -16.57
CA ILE A 114 -10.34 5.80 -15.54
C ILE A 114 -10.97 7.07 -16.11
N GLY A 115 -10.26 7.80 -16.97
CA GLY A 115 -10.78 8.99 -17.67
C GLY A 115 -12.09 8.71 -18.41
N LYS A 116 -12.21 7.57 -19.10
CA LYS A 116 -13.47 7.17 -19.79
C LYS A 116 -14.63 6.97 -18.81
N ILE A 117 -14.36 6.43 -17.61
CA ILE A 117 -15.38 6.28 -16.56
C ILE A 117 -15.82 7.64 -16.03
N ILE A 118 -14.85 8.53 -15.77
CA ILE A 118 -15.11 9.89 -15.31
C ILE A 118 -15.93 10.68 -16.36
N ASP A 119 -15.59 10.54 -17.64
CA ASP A 119 -16.36 11.13 -18.73
C ASP A 119 -17.81 10.61 -18.77
N ALA A 120 -18.02 9.32 -18.49
CA ALA A 120 -19.36 8.75 -18.41
C ALA A 120 -20.16 9.29 -17.22
N ILE A 121 -19.51 9.51 -16.07
CA ILE A 121 -20.11 10.16 -14.90
C ILE A 121 -20.53 11.60 -15.23
N ASP A 122 -19.68 12.36 -15.90
CA ASP A 122 -19.97 13.74 -16.35
C ASP A 122 -21.12 13.77 -17.34
N LYS A 123 -21.07 12.98 -18.41
CA LYS A 123 -22.09 12.93 -19.46
C LYS A 123 -23.48 12.56 -18.97
N ASN A 124 -23.55 11.74 -17.91
CA ASN A 124 -24.81 11.29 -17.33
C ASN A 124 -25.23 12.08 -16.07
N ASP A 125 -24.54 13.19 -15.76
CA ASP A 125 -24.84 14.11 -14.63
C ASP A 125 -24.88 13.39 -13.26
N LEU A 126 -24.06 12.35 -13.10
CA LEU A 126 -24.05 11.51 -11.90
C LEU A 126 -23.33 12.12 -10.72
N TRP A 127 -22.52 13.15 -10.91
CA TRP A 127 -21.84 13.89 -9.80
C TRP A 127 -22.80 14.47 -8.76
N LYS A 128 -24.06 14.61 -9.08
CA LYS A 128 -25.06 15.18 -8.16
C LYS A 128 -25.32 14.29 -6.95
N ASN A 129 -25.17 12.97 -7.10
CA ASN A 129 -25.56 12.00 -6.06
C ASN A 129 -24.67 10.76 -6.01
N THR A 130 -23.46 10.83 -6.56
CA THR A 130 -22.52 9.71 -6.58
C THR A 130 -21.25 10.07 -5.82
N VAL A 131 -20.83 9.23 -4.90
CA VAL A 131 -19.49 9.25 -4.30
C VAL A 131 -18.58 8.41 -5.19
N VAL A 132 -17.46 8.97 -5.60
CA VAL A 132 -16.42 8.26 -6.36
C VAL A 132 -15.18 8.12 -5.50
N ILE A 133 -14.69 6.89 -5.36
CA ILE A 133 -13.50 6.60 -4.57
C ILE A 133 -12.49 5.92 -5.47
N PHE A 134 -11.27 6.46 -5.49
CA PHE A 134 -10.11 5.84 -6.13
C PHE A 134 -9.13 5.38 -5.07
N SER A 135 -8.66 4.14 -5.19
CA SER A 135 -7.65 3.56 -4.30
C SER A 135 -6.94 2.40 -5.00
N SER A 136 -5.96 1.82 -4.32
CA SER A 136 -5.27 0.58 -4.71
C SER A 136 -5.33 -0.42 -3.55
N ASP A 137 -5.09 -1.69 -3.84
CA ASP A 137 -4.95 -2.75 -2.82
C ASP A 137 -3.61 -2.66 -2.09
N HIS A 138 -2.52 -2.41 -2.81
CA HIS A 138 -1.15 -2.22 -2.32
C HIS A 138 -0.34 -1.41 -3.34
N GLY A 139 0.87 -1.00 -2.97
CA GLY A 139 1.86 -0.43 -3.88
C GLY A 139 2.84 -1.46 -4.43
N ASP A 140 3.94 -0.98 -5.01
CA ASP A 140 5.07 -1.78 -5.51
C ASP A 140 6.37 -1.11 -5.08
N GLY A 141 7.40 -1.89 -4.82
CA GLY A 141 8.70 -1.36 -4.40
C GLY A 141 9.40 -0.50 -5.45
N ILE A 142 9.13 -0.74 -6.74
CA ILE A 142 9.69 -0.01 -7.90
C ILE A 142 11.14 0.44 -7.76
N GLY A 143 11.98 -0.42 -7.19
CA GLY A 143 13.42 -0.20 -6.98
C GLY A 143 13.82 0.36 -5.62
N ALA A 144 12.90 0.86 -4.80
CA ALA A 144 13.23 1.24 -3.42
C ALA A 144 13.79 0.02 -2.68
N HIS A 145 14.88 0.17 -1.94
CA HIS A 145 15.59 -0.90 -1.25
C HIS A 145 15.96 -2.10 -2.14
N HIS A 146 16.15 -1.90 -3.46
CA HIS A 146 16.26 -2.98 -4.44
C HIS A 146 15.08 -3.95 -4.40
N TRP A 147 13.89 -3.45 -4.06
CA TRP A 147 12.66 -4.24 -3.99
C TRP A 147 11.77 -3.98 -5.20
N ASN A 148 11.25 -5.03 -5.76
CA ASN A 148 10.12 -5.03 -6.68
C ASN A 148 8.98 -5.83 -6.06
N GLN A 149 7.75 -5.60 -6.52
CA GLN A 149 6.59 -6.29 -5.98
C GLN A 149 6.14 -5.82 -4.59
N LYS A 150 5.17 -6.53 -4.09
CA LYS A 150 4.49 -6.36 -2.81
C LYS A 150 5.10 -7.21 -1.70
N SER A 151 4.37 -7.40 -0.62
CA SER A 151 4.65 -8.24 0.55
C SER A 151 5.66 -7.67 1.54
N ALA A 152 6.70 -6.93 1.12
CA ALA A 152 7.52 -6.18 2.06
C ALA A 152 6.71 -5.07 2.73
N LEU A 153 7.09 -4.72 3.95
CA LEU A 153 6.38 -3.70 4.72
C LEU A 153 6.99 -2.30 4.55
N TYR A 154 7.64 -2.03 3.39
CA TYR A 154 8.13 -0.70 3.03
C TYR A 154 6.98 0.25 2.71
N GLU A 155 7.19 1.53 2.92
CA GLU A 155 6.17 2.56 2.70
C GLU A 155 5.66 2.56 1.25
N GLU A 156 6.52 2.31 0.26
CA GLU A 156 6.14 2.20 -1.15
C GLU A 156 5.13 1.08 -1.42
N VAL A 157 5.12 0.07 -0.57
CA VAL A 157 4.20 -1.08 -0.71
C VAL A 157 2.90 -0.87 0.07
N ILE A 158 2.98 -0.27 1.26
CA ILE A 158 1.82 -0.18 2.17
C ILE A 158 1.10 1.16 2.15
N ASN A 159 1.74 2.23 1.66
CA ASN A 159 1.11 3.54 1.54
C ASN A 159 0.55 3.73 0.13
N ILE A 160 -0.77 3.67 0.02
CA ILE A 160 -1.51 3.71 -1.23
C ILE A 160 -2.33 5.00 -1.36
N PRO A 161 -2.69 5.42 -2.58
CA PRO A 161 -3.57 6.57 -2.76
C PRO A 161 -4.98 6.28 -2.22
N LEU A 162 -5.61 7.33 -1.69
CA LEU A 162 -7.04 7.36 -1.41
C LEU A 162 -7.59 8.72 -1.83
N ILE A 163 -8.40 8.76 -2.88
CA ILE A 163 -9.03 9.97 -3.38
C ILE A 163 -10.54 9.77 -3.30
N VAL A 164 -11.24 10.73 -2.68
CA VAL A 164 -12.69 10.68 -2.53
C VAL A 164 -13.30 11.93 -3.14
N THR A 165 -14.17 11.74 -4.11
CA THR A 165 -14.97 12.82 -4.69
C THR A 165 -16.42 12.69 -4.22
N LEU A 166 -16.89 13.68 -3.51
CA LEU A 166 -18.26 13.75 -2.98
C LEU A 166 -19.24 14.30 -4.01
N PRO A 167 -20.55 14.05 -3.85
CA PRO A 167 -21.60 14.69 -4.63
C PRO A 167 -21.42 16.21 -4.69
N GLY A 168 -21.59 16.77 -5.89
CA GLY A 168 -21.35 18.19 -6.14
C GLY A 168 -19.89 18.64 -5.98
N LYS A 169 -18.94 17.70 -5.93
CA LYS A 169 -17.50 17.96 -5.74
C LYS A 169 -17.19 18.76 -4.46
N LYS A 170 -18.00 18.56 -3.43
CA LYS A 170 -17.84 19.21 -2.11
C LYS A 170 -16.45 18.86 -1.54
N ASN A 171 -15.79 19.85 -0.95
CA ASN A 171 -14.45 19.74 -0.38
C ASN A 171 -13.34 19.37 -1.38
N ALA A 172 -13.54 19.53 -2.70
CA ALA A 172 -12.53 19.26 -3.69
C ALA A 172 -11.20 19.98 -3.40
N GLY A 173 -10.07 19.31 -3.67
CA GLY A 173 -8.73 19.84 -3.47
C GLY A 173 -8.22 19.83 -2.02
N LYS A 174 -9.02 19.37 -1.05
CA LYS A 174 -8.52 19.20 0.33
C LYS A 174 -7.63 17.97 0.45
N VAL A 175 -6.52 18.12 1.14
CA VAL A 175 -5.66 17.03 1.59
C VAL A 175 -5.85 16.87 3.10
N LEU A 176 -6.14 15.66 3.53
CA LEU A 176 -6.44 15.34 4.93
C LEU A 176 -5.38 14.35 5.45
N PRO A 177 -4.79 14.58 6.63
CA PRO A 177 -3.65 13.79 7.14
C PRO A 177 -4.05 12.50 7.87
N GLN A 178 -5.32 12.07 7.76
CA GLN A 178 -5.80 10.89 8.48
C GLN A 178 -5.14 9.61 8.02
N LEU A 179 -4.81 8.75 8.98
CA LEU A 179 -4.48 7.36 8.72
C LEU A 179 -5.78 6.59 8.43
N ILE A 180 -5.89 6.03 7.24
CA ILE A 180 -7.04 5.25 6.78
C ILE A 180 -6.55 3.86 6.35
N SER A 181 -7.19 2.82 6.85
CA SER A 181 -6.94 1.45 6.40
C SER A 181 -7.85 1.10 5.22
N ASN A 182 -7.25 0.84 4.05
CA ASN A 182 -8.02 0.48 2.85
C ASN A 182 -8.83 -0.82 3.02
N GLY A 183 -8.36 -1.77 3.83
CA GLY A 183 -9.04 -3.05 4.04
C GLY A 183 -10.31 -2.92 4.87
N ILE A 184 -10.22 -2.25 6.01
CA ILE A 184 -11.30 -2.25 7.01
C ILE A 184 -12.08 -0.93 7.05
N ASP A 185 -11.41 0.23 6.99
CA ASP A 185 -12.07 1.54 7.08
C ASP A 185 -12.82 1.87 5.79
N PHE A 186 -12.28 1.43 4.63
CA PHE A 186 -12.96 1.55 3.35
C PHE A 186 -14.31 0.83 3.38
N PHE A 187 -14.34 -0.42 3.85
CA PHE A 187 -15.56 -1.21 3.96
C PHE A 187 -16.59 -0.54 4.90
N ALA A 188 -16.13 -0.08 6.08
CA ALA A 188 -16.98 0.65 7.02
C ALA A 188 -17.58 1.92 6.39
N SER A 189 -16.80 2.64 5.59
CA SER A 189 -17.24 3.88 4.94
C SER A 189 -18.25 3.62 3.83
N VAL A 190 -18.06 2.56 3.04
CA VAL A 190 -19.02 2.15 2.00
C VAL A 190 -20.35 1.76 2.64
N CYS A 191 -20.34 0.98 3.73
CA CYS A 191 -21.55 0.65 4.48
C CYS A 191 -22.27 1.91 4.98
N ASP A 192 -21.53 2.87 5.54
CA ASP A 192 -22.08 4.12 6.06
C ASP A 192 -22.73 4.97 4.95
N TRP A 193 -22.09 5.13 3.78
CA TRP A 193 -22.71 5.84 2.66
C TRP A 193 -23.93 5.09 2.09
N ALA A 194 -23.91 3.78 2.09
CA ALA A 194 -25.03 2.95 1.64
C ALA A 194 -26.18 2.87 2.65
N GLY A 195 -26.02 3.38 3.88
CA GLY A 195 -26.96 3.17 4.99
C GLY A 195 -27.07 1.71 5.40
N ALA A 196 -26.05 0.89 5.11
CA ALA A 196 -26.01 -0.52 5.44
C ALA A 196 -25.39 -0.74 6.82
N LYS A 197 -25.91 -1.75 7.52
CA LYS A 197 -25.36 -2.13 8.81
C LYS A 197 -24.06 -2.91 8.63
N MET A 198 -23.03 -2.55 9.39
CA MET A 198 -21.81 -3.35 9.42
C MET A 198 -22.12 -4.78 9.91
N PRO A 199 -21.53 -5.82 9.30
CA PRO A 199 -21.61 -7.18 9.83
C PRO A 199 -21.08 -7.26 11.27
N GLU A 200 -21.66 -8.13 12.07
CA GLU A 200 -21.18 -8.36 13.43
C GLU A 200 -19.73 -8.86 13.43
N GLY A 201 -18.90 -8.28 14.29
CA GLY A 201 -17.47 -8.58 14.37
C GLY A 201 -16.59 -7.94 13.28
N ALA A 202 -17.17 -7.23 12.31
CA ALA A 202 -16.38 -6.48 11.34
C ALA A 202 -15.68 -5.30 12.00
N ALA A 203 -14.39 -5.14 11.71
CA ALA A 203 -13.59 -4.01 12.18
C ALA A 203 -13.66 -2.81 11.21
N GLY A 204 -13.06 -1.70 11.62
CA GLY A 204 -12.94 -0.48 10.80
C GLY A 204 -13.80 0.66 11.28
N LYS A 205 -13.40 1.86 10.90
CA LYS A 205 -14.09 3.11 11.21
C LYS A 205 -14.41 3.86 9.92
N SER A 206 -15.64 4.34 9.79
CA SER A 206 -16.03 5.15 8.63
C SER A 206 -15.28 6.48 8.61
N PHE A 207 -14.66 6.78 7.47
CA PHE A 207 -14.07 8.11 7.19
C PHE A 207 -15.04 9.07 6.50
N ARG A 208 -16.31 8.70 6.35
CA ARG A 208 -17.34 9.52 5.70
C ARG A 208 -17.39 10.94 6.26
N LYS A 209 -17.50 11.09 7.58
CA LYS A 209 -17.55 12.41 8.23
C LYS A 209 -16.29 13.25 7.98
N VAL A 210 -15.11 12.63 7.97
CA VAL A 210 -13.85 13.32 7.67
C VAL A 210 -13.93 14.01 6.33
N VAL A 211 -14.36 13.31 5.29
CA VAL A 211 -14.42 13.85 3.92
C VAL A 211 -15.62 14.78 3.72
N GLU A 212 -16.80 14.48 4.28
CA GLU A 212 -18.00 15.31 4.13
C GLU A 212 -17.91 16.66 4.86
N GLU A 213 -17.31 16.68 6.04
CA GLU A 213 -17.08 17.88 6.82
C GLU A 213 -15.78 18.58 6.46
N GLY A 214 -14.84 17.85 5.84
CA GLY A 214 -13.47 18.30 5.62
C GLY A 214 -12.75 18.61 6.94
N ASN A 215 -13.12 17.85 7.99
CA ASN A 215 -12.64 18.04 9.35
C ASN A 215 -11.80 16.85 9.79
N PRO A 216 -10.48 17.03 9.95
CA PRO A 216 -9.59 15.98 10.43
C PRO A 216 -9.98 15.36 11.77
N GLN A 217 -10.61 16.12 12.64
CA GLN A 217 -10.99 15.67 13.99
C GLN A 217 -12.21 14.75 14.00
N ALA A 218 -12.94 14.62 12.90
CA ALA A 218 -14.11 13.76 12.80
C ALA A 218 -13.77 12.25 12.88
N LEU A 219 -12.52 11.88 12.62
CA LEU A 219 -12.00 10.53 12.85
C LEU A 219 -10.64 10.63 13.54
N HIS A 220 -10.59 10.21 14.79
CA HIS A 220 -9.33 10.07 15.50
C HIS A 220 -8.82 8.63 15.44
N GLN A 221 -7.68 8.44 14.79
CA GLN A 221 -7.01 7.16 14.65
C GLN A 221 -5.51 7.37 14.87
N GLU A 222 -5.04 7.01 16.06
CA GLU A 222 -3.64 7.23 16.44
C GLU A 222 -2.68 6.36 15.65
N TYR A 223 -3.15 5.19 15.22
CA TYR A 223 -2.35 4.24 14.46
C TYR A 223 -3.23 3.34 13.59
N ILE A 224 -2.61 2.78 12.58
CA ILE A 224 -3.15 1.64 11.81
C ILE A 224 -2.19 0.47 11.94
N ILE A 225 -2.71 -0.75 11.77
CA ILE A 225 -1.91 -1.98 11.74
C ILE A 225 -2.07 -2.65 10.38
N THR A 226 -0.93 -2.99 9.78
CA THR A 226 -0.86 -3.73 8.53
C THR A 226 -0.14 -5.05 8.78
N GLU A 227 -0.63 -6.13 8.20
CA GLU A 227 -0.03 -7.45 8.27
C GLU A 227 0.47 -7.91 6.91
N THR A 228 1.53 -8.70 6.94
CA THR A 228 1.99 -9.45 5.77
C THR A 228 2.33 -10.90 6.14
N ARG A 229 2.32 -11.76 5.12
CA ARG A 229 2.88 -13.09 5.18
C ARG A 229 3.63 -13.38 3.89
N PHE A 230 4.92 -13.58 3.99
CA PHE A 230 5.72 -13.92 2.84
C PHE A 230 5.43 -15.33 2.33
N ASP A 231 5.37 -15.49 1.01
CA ASP A 231 5.06 -16.78 0.39
C ASP A 231 6.23 -17.76 0.46
N GLY A 232 7.45 -17.30 0.36
CA GLY A 232 8.65 -18.13 0.45
C GLY A 232 8.87 -18.69 1.85
N SER A 233 9.23 -17.82 2.78
CA SER A 233 9.59 -18.20 4.16
C SER A 233 8.40 -18.51 5.07
N LYS A 234 7.17 -18.13 4.65
CA LYS A 234 5.97 -18.13 5.48
C LYS A 234 6.10 -17.25 6.75
N THR A 235 7.09 -16.38 6.77
CA THR A 235 7.29 -15.41 7.85
C THR A 235 6.16 -14.38 7.81
N ARG A 236 5.58 -14.10 8.98
CA ARG A 236 4.62 -13.02 9.15
C ARG A 236 5.32 -11.75 9.59
N GLY A 237 4.75 -10.63 9.21
CA GLY A 237 5.20 -9.32 9.66
C GLY A 237 4.03 -8.40 9.97
N TRP A 238 4.27 -7.45 10.84
CA TRP A 238 3.29 -6.46 11.28
C TRP A 238 3.91 -5.08 11.30
N VAL A 239 3.13 -4.08 10.95
CA VAL A 239 3.46 -2.67 11.09
C VAL A 239 2.48 -2.01 12.04
N VAL A 240 2.99 -1.22 12.97
CA VAL A 240 2.23 -0.16 13.63
C VAL A 240 2.65 1.16 12.99
N ARG A 241 1.75 1.81 12.26
CA ARG A 241 1.96 3.08 11.57
C ARG A 241 1.20 4.18 12.28
N THR A 242 1.92 5.13 12.88
CA THR A 242 1.36 6.38 13.40
C THR A 242 1.62 7.52 12.40
N GLU A 243 1.15 8.72 12.64
CA GLU A 243 1.44 9.86 11.77
C GLU A 243 2.97 10.05 11.56
N ARG A 244 3.76 9.90 12.62
CA ARG A 244 5.21 10.12 12.58
C ARG A 244 6.04 8.86 12.54
N TYR A 245 5.69 7.84 13.29
CA TYR A 245 6.56 6.66 13.46
C TYR A 245 5.98 5.43 12.77
N LYS A 246 6.89 4.56 12.36
CA LYS A 246 6.59 3.25 11.80
C LYS A 246 7.41 2.21 12.55
N TYR A 247 6.72 1.31 13.23
CA TYR A 247 7.33 0.17 13.89
C TYR A 247 6.99 -1.10 13.14
N VAL A 248 8.02 -1.88 12.79
CA VAL A 248 7.88 -3.16 12.06
C VAL A 248 8.36 -4.29 12.95
N LEU A 249 7.60 -5.38 12.98
CA LEU A 249 8.00 -6.63 13.61
C LEU A 249 7.78 -7.78 12.64
N TYR A 250 8.83 -8.58 12.40
CA TYR A 250 8.71 -9.89 11.77
C TYR A 250 8.74 -10.99 12.84
N ASP A 251 8.04 -12.11 12.63
CA ASP A 251 7.88 -13.14 13.66
C ASP A 251 9.14 -13.99 13.88
N LYS A 252 10.13 -13.95 12.98
CA LYS A 252 11.40 -14.65 13.07
C LYS A 252 12.52 -13.92 12.31
N GLY A 253 13.77 -14.37 12.53
CA GLY A 253 14.95 -13.86 11.86
C GLY A 253 15.72 -12.86 12.73
N LYS A 254 16.89 -12.40 12.23
CA LYS A 254 17.69 -11.32 12.82
C LYS A 254 17.14 -9.96 12.36
N TYR A 255 17.44 -8.91 13.10
CA TYR A 255 16.99 -7.54 12.79
C TYR A 255 15.48 -7.45 12.52
N ARG A 256 14.72 -8.35 13.13
CA ARG A 256 13.29 -8.49 12.91
C ARG A 256 12.43 -7.33 13.41
N GLU A 257 12.99 -6.49 14.27
CA GLU A 257 12.37 -5.26 14.72
C GLU A 257 13.01 -4.06 14.05
N GLN A 258 12.18 -3.14 13.58
CA GLN A 258 12.63 -1.91 12.96
C GLN A 258 11.76 -0.75 13.44
N LEU A 259 12.37 0.41 13.61
CA LEU A 259 11.68 1.66 13.96
C LEU A 259 12.18 2.76 13.04
N PHE A 260 11.27 3.48 12.41
CA PHE A 260 11.56 4.59 11.51
C PHE A 260 10.82 5.86 11.93
N ASP A 261 11.46 7.02 11.81
CA ASP A 261 10.85 8.35 11.92
C ASP A 261 10.44 8.84 10.54
N MET A 262 9.21 8.60 10.14
CA MET A 262 8.68 8.89 8.81
C MET A 262 8.61 10.39 8.48
N GLN A 263 8.78 11.25 9.47
CA GLN A 263 8.88 12.69 9.23
C GLN A 263 10.28 13.07 8.73
N ASN A 264 11.33 12.42 9.25
CA ASN A 264 12.73 12.74 8.97
C ASN A 264 13.39 11.73 8.03
N ASP A 265 12.84 10.53 7.90
CA ASP A 265 13.37 9.42 7.09
C ASP A 265 12.22 8.68 6.39
N ARG A 266 11.59 9.35 5.42
CA ARG A 266 10.52 8.74 4.62
C ARG A 266 10.98 7.54 3.81
N GLY A 267 12.26 7.46 3.51
CA GLY A 267 12.87 6.38 2.75
C GLY A 267 13.27 5.18 3.60
N GLU A 268 13.00 5.18 4.90
CA GLU A 268 13.27 4.05 5.81
C GLU A 268 14.72 3.54 5.79
N MET A 269 15.67 4.48 5.66
CA MET A 269 17.10 4.16 5.52
C MET A 269 17.83 4.03 6.87
N ARG A 270 17.22 4.49 7.97
CA ARG A 270 17.82 4.49 9.30
C ARG A 270 16.92 3.77 10.31
N ASN A 271 17.28 2.54 10.65
CA ASN A 271 16.60 1.80 11.71
C ASN A 271 17.00 2.33 13.09
N LEU A 272 16.06 2.93 13.82
CA LEU A 272 16.25 3.59 15.13
C LEU A 272 16.15 2.63 16.32
N ILE A 273 15.98 1.34 16.09
CA ILE A 273 15.72 0.34 17.14
C ILE A 273 16.79 0.32 18.26
N MET A 274 18.01 0.71 17.95
CA MET A 274 19.15 0.70 18.87
C MET A 274 19.41 2.06 19.52
N GLU A 275 18.66 3.08 19.17
CA GLU A 275 18.90 4.44 19.62
C GLU A 275 18.14 4.73 20.93
N ASN A 276 18.87 4.95 22.02
CA ASN A 276 18.26 5.20 23.33
C ASN A 276 17.29 6.39 23.36
N ALA A 277 17.50 7.38 22.51
CA ALA A 277 16.63 8.55 22.39
C ALA A 277 15.19 8.19 21.99
N TYR A 278 14.98 7.05 21.33
CA TYR A 278 13.67 6.58 20.85
C TYR A 278 13.10 5.44 21.70
N SER A 279 13.73 5.07 22.81
CA SER A 279 13.34 3.91 23.61
C SER A 279 11.90 4.00 24.15
N GLN A 280 11.44 5.18 24.54
CA GLN A 280 10.07 5.37 25.03
C GLN A 280 9.05 5.18 23.92
N GLU A 281 9.28 5.77 22.74
CA GLU A 281 8.37 5.61 21.60
C GLU A 281 8.35 4.17 21.09
N LEU A 282 9.52 3.54 21.02
CA LEU A 282 9.63 2.12 20.69
C LEU A 282 8.78 1.25 21.64
N GLN A 283 8.89 1.48 22.96
CA GLN A 283 8.11 0.70 23.92
C GLN A 283 6.61 0.92 23.75
N LYS A 284 6.19 2.17 23.55
CA LYS A 284 4.77 2.51 23.26
C LYS A 284 4.22 1.74 22.05
N LEU A 285 4.99 1.70 20.95
CA LEU A 285 4.54 1.02 19.73
C LEU A 285 4.54 -0.51 19.88
N ARG A 286 5.48 -1.07 20.64
CA ARG A 286 5.47 -2.48 21.04
C ARG A 286 4.21 -2.82 21.84
N ASP A 287 3.87 -2.01 22.83
CA ASP A 287 2.69 -2.21 23.67
C ASP A 287 1.38 -2.14 22.84
N VAL A 288 1.32 -1.22 21.87
CA VAL A 288 0.22 -1.13 20.92
C VAL A 288 0.07 -2.42 20.12
N LEU A 289 1.16 -2.92 19.54
CA LEU A 289 1.15 -4.15 18.75
C LEU A 289 0.79 -5.37 19.60
N GLU A 290 1.35 -5.49 20.79
CA GLU A 290 1.07 -6.58 21.72
C GLU A 290 -0.40 -6.60 22.15
N LYS A 291 -0.96 -5.45 22.50
CA LYS A 291 -2.38 -5.30 22.82
C LYS A 291 -3.27 -5.74 21.66
N TRP A 292 -2.94 -5.31 20.44
CA TRP A 292 -3.69 -5.69 19.25
C TRP A 292 -3.59 -7.19 18.99
N MET A 293 -2.40 -7.78 19.06
CA MET A 293 -2.19 -9.23 18.92
C MET A 293 -2.99 -10.03 19.92
N ASN A 294 -3.03 -9.57 21.18
CA ASN A 294 -3.82 -10.23 22.23
C ASN A 294 -5.33 -10.14 21.95
N THR A 295 -5.82 -9.02 21.44
CA THR A 295 -7.22 -8.84 21.08
C THR A 295 -7.68 -9.84 20.01
N TYR A 296 -6.84 -10.12 19.02
CA TYR A 296 -7.14 -11.04 17.92
C TYR A 296 -6.56 -12.44 18.10
N ASN A 297 -6.06 -12.77 19.29
CA ASN A 297 -5.43 -14.05 19.63
C ASN A 297 -4.30 -14.45 18.67
N ILE A 298 -3.54 -13.47 18.19
CA ILE A 298 -2.38 -13.67 17.32
C ILE A 298 -1.18 -14.03 18.18
N ARG A 299 -0.48 -15.10 17.81
CA ARG A 299 0.75 -15.52 18.49
C ARG A 299 1.90 -15.49 17.46
N PRO A 300 2.93 -14.65 17.67
CA PRO A 300 4.17 -14.75 16.91
C PRO A 300 4.80 -16.12 17.09
N THR A 301 5.55 -16.59 16.11
CA THR A 301 6.20 -17.91 16.14
C THR A 301 7.23 -18.02 17.26
N ARG A 302 7.78 -16.89 17.74
CA ARG A 302 8.65 -16.80 18.93
C ARG A 302 8.14 -15.72 19.88
N PRO A 303 7.80 -16.06 21.12
CA PRO A 303 7.20 -15.12 22.09
C PRO A 303 8.19 -14.11 22.69
N LYS A 304 9.50 -14.17 22.43
CA LYS A 304 10.45 -13.18 22.95
C LYS A 304 10.71 -12.08 21.93
N LEU A 305 10.11 -10.94 22.18
CA LEU A 305 10.24 -9.70 21.40
C LEU A 305 11.64 -9.04 21.48
N HIS A 306 12.59 -9.58 22.25
CA HIS A 306 13.78 -8.83 22.68
C HIS A 306 15.12 -9.47 22.27
N ASP A 307 15.27 -9.89 21.02
CA ASP A 307 16.60 -10.12 20.47
C ASP A 307 17.16 -8.83 19.88
N VAL A 308 17.52 -7.88 20.75
CA VAL A 308 18.28 -6.68 20.35
C VAL A 308 19.71 -7.14 20.10
N PRO A 309 20.26 -6.97 18.88
CA PRO A 309 21.67 -7.29 18.64
C PRO A 309 22.56 -6.47 19.57
N GLY A 310 23.38 -7.13 20.38
CA GLY A 310 24.38 -6.50 21.24
C GLY A 310 24.13 -6.51 22.73
N LYS A 311 22.96 -6.84 23.27
CA LYS A 311 22.80 -7.10 24.70
C LYS A 311 22.85 -8.61 24.96
N LYS A 312 23.98 -9.10 25.47
CA LYS A 312 24.04 -10.40 26.15
C LYS A 312 23.08 -10.34 27.33
N LEU A 313 21.99 -11.10 27.28
CA LEU A 313 21.16 -11.35 28.45
C LEU A 313 22.05 -11.95 29.52
N LYS A 314 22.19 -11.30 30.68
CA LYS A 314 22.72 -11.93 31.87
C LYS A 314 21.76 -13.06 32.22
N SER A 315 22.26 -14.30 32.15
CA SER A 315 21.60 -15.47 32.70
C SER A 315 21.36 -15.26 34.18
N THR A 316 20.11 -15.19 34.58
CA THR A 316 19.68 -15.48 35.96
C THR A 316 18.99 -16.81 35.97
#